data_f813d2d3db4de344470bd36b2a8c6652
#
_entry.id   f813d2d3db4de344470bd36b2a8c6652
#
_cell.length_a   1.000
_cell.length_b   1.000
_cell.length_c   1.000
_cell.angle_alpha   90.00
_cell.angle_beta   90.00
_cell.angle_gamma   90.00
#
_symmetry.space_group_name_H-M   'P 1'
#
loop_
_entity.id
_entity.type
_entity.pdbx_description
1 polymer ?
#
loop_
_entity_poly.entity_id
_entity_poly.type
_entity_poly.pdbx_seq_one_letter_code
_entity_poly.pdbx_strand_id
1 'polypeptide(L)' 'MKNLVRELRTQHGWSQGDLADKLEVSRQTINAIETGKYDPSLPLAFALARLFGKPIEKIFLPE' A
#
# COMPACT_ATOMS: atom_id res chain seq x y z
N MET A 1 -6.07 -6.93 7.37
CA MET A 1 -6.96 -5.76 7.16
C MET A 1 -7.24 -5.59 5.68
N LYS A 2 -8.48 -5.32 5.32
CA LYS A 2 -8.81 -5.02 3.92
C LYS A 2 -8.22 -3.67 3.53
N ASN A 3 -7.82 -3.57 2.26
CA ASN A 3 -7.24 -2.31 1.77
C ASN A 3 -7.40 -2.23 0.25
N LEU A 4 -7.16 -1.04 -0.27
CA LEU A 4 -7.26 -0.73 -1.70
C LEU A 4 -5.88 -0.49 -2.34
N VAL A 5 -4.82 -0.99 -1.72
CA VAL A 5 -3.45 -0.75 -2.20
C VAL A 5 -3.27 -1.27 -3.64
N ARG A 6 -3.73 -2.49 -3.92
CA ARG A 6 -3.62 -3.06 -5.26
C ARG A 6 -4.37 -2.20 -6.29
N GLU A 7 -5.62 -1.82 -5.98
CA GLU A 7 -6.44 -1.03 -6.89
C GLU A 7 -5.81 0.32 -7.18
N LEU A 8 -5.31 0.99 -6.16
CA LEU A 8 -4.66 2.29 -6.31
C LEU A 8 -3.35 2.15 -7.10
N ARG A 9 -2.59 1.10 -6.80
CA ARG A 9 -1.34 0.82 -7.50
C ARG A 9 -1.61 0.61 -9.00
N THR A 10 -2.59 -0.23 -9.33
CA THR A 10 -2.89 -0.52 -10.73
C THR A 10 -3.47 0.68 -11.46
N GLN A 11 -4.21 1.55 -10.77
CA GLN A 11 -4.68 2.80 -11.35
C GLN A 11 -3.54 3.71 -11.77
N HIS A 12 -2.41 3.64 -11.06
CA HIS A 12 -1.21 4.40 -11.42
C HIS A 12 -0.35 3.69 -12.46
N GLY A 13 -0.70 2.48 -12.86
CA GLY A 13 0.09 1.70 -13.81
C GLY A 13 1.37 1.13 -13.20
N TRP A 14 1.45 0.98 -11.89
CA TRP A 14 2.64 0.50 -11.21
C TRP A 14 2.56 -1.00 -10.94
N SER A 15 3.72 -1.68 -11.07
CA SER A 15 3.86 -3.06 -10.58
C SER A 15 4.08 -3.06 -9.07
N GLN A 16 4.02 -4.24 -8.45
CA GLN A 16 4.38 -4.36 -7.03
C GLN A 16 5.82 -3.91 -6.79
N GLY A 17 6.72 -4.24 -7.71
CA GLY A 17 8.11 -3.80 -7.61
C GLY A 17 8.24 -2.29 -7.71
N ASP A 18 7.48 -1.66 -8.60
CA ASP A 18 7.48 -0.20 -8.72
C ASP A 18 7.06 0.46 -7.41
N LEU A 19 5.98 -0.02 -6.81
CA LEU A 19 5.48 0.52 -5.55
C LEU A 19 6.49 0.29 -4.43
N ALA A 20 7.08 -0.91 -4.38
CA ALA A 20 8.09 -1.24 -3.38
C ALA A 20 9.29 -0.29 -3.45
N ASP A 21 9.76 0.00 -4.67
CA ASP A 21 10.87 0.92 -4.89
C ASP A 21 10.53 2.33 -4.40
N LYS A 22 9.32 2.79 -4.68
CA LYS A 22 8.88 4.13 -4.27
C LYS A 22 8.81 4.27 -2.75
N LEU A 23 8.51 3.18 -2.06
CA LEU A 23 8.37 3.17 -0.60
C LEU A 23 9.61 2.64 0.11
N GLU A 24 10.63 2.22 -0.64
CA GLU A 24 11.89 1.69 -0.12
C GLU A 24 11.68 0.46 0.76
N VAL A 25 10.77 -0.42 0.34
CA VAL A 25 10.48 -1.69 1.00
C VAL A 25 10.62 -2.83 -0.01
N SER A 26 10.56 -4.07 0.46
CA SER A 26 10.64 -5.22 -0.44
C SER A 26 9.31 -5.43 -1.17
N ARG A 27 9.39 -6.10 -2.33
CA ARG A 27 8.20 -6.50 -3.08
C ARG A 27 7.32 -7.46 -2.28
N GLN A 28 7.95 -8.35 -1.48
CA GLN A 28 7.21 -9.24 -0.60
C GLN A 28 6.37 -8.47 0.41
N THR A 29 6.89 -7.35 0.92
CA THR A 29 6.14 -6.49 1.83
C THR A 29 4.87 -5.96 1.16
N ILE A 30 4.98 -5.47 -0.07
CA ILE A 30 3.82 -4.97 -0.81
C ILE A 30 2.81 -6.11 -1.03
N ASN A 31 3.27 -7.27 -1.46
CA ASN A 31 2.39 -8.41 -1.67
C ASN A 31 1.66 -8.81 -0.37
N ALA A 32 2.38 -8.85 0.74
CA ALA A 32 1.78 -9.21 2.03
C ALA A 32 0.73 -8.19 2.47
N ILE A 33 0.95 -6.90 2.20
CA ILE A 33 -0.03 -5.87 2.49
C ILE A 33 -1.27 -6.06 1.61
N GLU A 34 -1.09 -6.23 0.31
CA GLU A 34 -2.20 -6.35 -0.64
C GLU A 34 -3.07 -7.57 -0.38
N THR A 35 -2.47 -8.65 0.12
CA THR A 35 -3.21 -9.87 0.43
C THR A 35 -3.80 -9.88 1.85
N GLY A 36 -3.59 -8.81 2.62
CA GLY A 36 -4.11 -8.70 3.98
C GLY A 36 -3.38 -9.53 5.02
N LYS A 37 -2.23 -10.11 4.67
CA LYS A 37 -1.45 -10.94 5.60
C LYS A 37 -0.58 -10.12 6.54
N TYR A 38 -0.34 -8.86 6.22
CA TYR A 38 0.52 -7.97 6.98
C TYR A 38 -0.06 -6.57 6.95
N ASP A 39 -0.20 -5.97 8.11
CA ASP A 39 -0.61 -4.58 8.21
C ASP A 39 0.64 -3.73 8.29
N PRO A 40 0.74 -2.66 7.50
CA PRO A 40 1.95 -1.85 7.50
C PRO A 40 2.15 -1.13 8.83
N SER A 41 3.41 -0.82 9.13
CA SER A 41 3.72 0.08 10.24
C SER A 41 3.06 1.43 10.00
N LEU A 42 2.89 2.21 11.05
CA LEU A 42 2.31 3.54 10.92
C LEU A 42 3.11 4.44 9.97
N PRO A 43 4.46 4.48 10.04
CA PRO A 43 5.23 5.27 9.07
C PRO A 43 4.98 4.82 7.62
N LEU A 44 4.89 3.51 7.37
CA LEU A 44 4.64 3.01 6.02
C LEU A 44 3.22 3.36 5.57
N ALA A 45 2.24 3.28 6.46
CA ALA A 45 0.87 3.65 6.14
C ALA A 45 0.79 5.14 5.74
N PHE A 46 1.48 6.02 6.46
CA PHE A 46 1.55 7.43 6.10
C PHE A 46 2.25 7.65 4.76
N ALA A 47 3.31 6.89 4.48
CA ALA A 47 4.00 6.99 3.19
C ALA A 47 3.09 6.59 2.05
N LEU A 48 2.30 5.53 2.22
CA LEU A 48 1.30 5.11 1.23
C LEU A 48 0.25 6.19 1.01
N ALA A 49 -0.23 6.80 2.10
CA ALA A 49 -1.23 7.86 2.01
C ALA A 49 -0.70 9.06 1.20
N ARG A 50 0.53 9.47 1.47
CA ARG A 50 1.15 10.58 0.74
C ARG A 50 1.35 10.24 -0.73
N LEU A 51 1.81 9.02 -1.01
CA LEU A 51 2.10 8.59 -2.37
C LEU A 51 0.82 8.56 -3.22
N PHE A 52 -0.26 8.04 -2.67
CA PHE A 52 -1.54 7.96 -3.39
C PHE A 52 -2.37 9.25 -3.29
N GLY A 53 -1.97 10.18 -2.43
CA GLY A 53 -2.71 11.43 -2.24
C GLY A 53 -4.08 11.21 -1.65
N LYS A 54 -4.21 10.23 -0.74
CA LYS A 54 -5.48 9.90 -0.08
C LYS A 54 -5.26 9.73 1.41
N PRO A 55 -6.28 10.01 2.23
CA PRO A 55 -6.17 9.73 3.66
C PRO A 55 -6.10 8.22 3.92
N ILE A 56 -5.48 7.84 5.03
CA ILE A 56 -5.29 6.44 5.40
C ILE A 56 -6.62 5.69 5.38
N GLU A 57 -7.69 6.30 5.88
CA GLU A 57 -9.02 5.67 5.98
C GLU A 57 -9.63 5.35 4.62
N LYS A 58 -9.14 5.97 3.55
CA LYS A 58 -9.59 5.68 2.18
C LYS A 58 -8.74 4.59 1.51
N ILE A 59 -7.66 4.17 2.16
CA ILE A 59 -6.77 3.12 1.65
C ILE A 59 -6.95 1.85 2.46
N PHE A 60 -6.96 1.95 3.78
CA PHE A 60 -7.10 0.82 4.70
C PHE A 60 -8.50 0.85 5.29
N LEU A 61 -9.20 -0.28 5.16
CA LEU A 61 -10.61 -0.39 5.51
C LEU A 61 -10.73 -1.26 6.75
N PRO A 62 -10.82 -0.66 7.96
CA PRO A 62 -10.99 -1.45 9.17
C PRO A 62 -12.32 -2.19 9.12
N GLU A 63 -12.32 -3.40 9.67
CA GLU A 63 -13.50 -4.27 9.65
C GLU A 63 -14.40 -4.05 10.84
#